data_092d429dea739b910571cb19ce7b8169
#
_entry.id   092d429dea739b910571cb19ce7b8169
#
_cell.length_a   1.000
_cell.length_b   1.000
_cell.length_c   1.000
_cell.angle_alpha   90.00
_cell.angle_beta   90.00
_cell.angle_gamma   90.00
#
_symmetry.space_group_name_H-M   'P 1'
#
loop_
_entity.id
_entity.type
_entity.pdbx_description
1 polymer ?
#
loop_
_entity_poly.entity_id
_entity_poly.type
_entity_poly.pdbx_seq_one_letter_code
_entity_poly.pdbx_strand_id
1 'polypeptide(L)'
;MTSSSISSISSLRLRLHNRKHREFIKNSSLDTETIEYALTEHLRLSGMYWGLTAHKLLVVNKNNQEEEDKDKEEEEIMSKEEVMKFINECYDEKSSLFAGAPGHDGHLLYTLSAIQIFVLYECVQEQLSEERAKKICIAISKLQSKEDGSFAGDEWGEVDTRFSYCAFSALSLLAHGMGEECFLDDGLEALKIGCSDDEKKEDNQDKNRSKALGIMRKIVDVDKGCEFIMKCRNFDGGFGSTSGGESHAGQIFVCVGALQICNQLDLLYTADDDEEEENNKLAWWLAERQVKVGGLNGRPEKLPDVCYSWWVLSSLAALKKKHWIDLDKLKAFILRCQDDINGGISDRPDDEPDVYHTFFGIAGLSLMKHEGLEEIDPIYALPVRSVRKIGIESDWY
;
A
#
# COMPACT_ATOMS: atom_id res chain seq x y z
N MET A 1 -46.83 5.56 -27.60
CA MET A 1 -45.75 4.55 -27.80
C MET A 1 -44.64 4.99 -26.89
N THR A 2 -44.67 4.62 -25.82
CA THR A 2 -44.42 3.63 -24.78
C THR A 2 -43.00 3.83 -24.19
N SER A 3 -42.99 4.40 -23.00
CA SER A 3 -41.85 4.65 -22.10
C SER A 3 -41.29 3.39 -21.44
N SER A 4 -41.43 2.21 -22.07
CA SER A 4 -41.11 0.91 -21.49
C SER A 4 -39.81 0.26 -22.03
N SER A 5 -39.08 0.92 -22.92
CA SER A 5 -37.86 0.33 -23.55
C SER A 5 -36.52 0.85 -23.04
N ILE A 6 -36.51 1.75 -22.05
CA ILE A 6 -35.24 2.29 -21.48
C ILE A 6 -34.82 1.59 -20.17
N SER A 7 -35.72 0.79 -19.56
CA SER A 7 -35.46 0.14 -18.27
C SER A 7 -34.80 -1.26 -18.35
N SER A 8 -34.51 -1.80 -19.54
CA SER A 8 -34.01 -3.17 -19.70
C SER A 8 -32.48 -3.29 -19.98
N ILE A 9 -31.74 -2.18 -20.04
CA ILE A 9 -30.29 -2.22 -20.25
C ILE A 9 -29.51 -2.16 -18.90
N SER A 10 -30.20 -1.94 -17.77
CA SER A 10 -29.55 -1.67 -16.48
C SER A 10 -29.23 -2.89 -15.59
N SER A 11 -29.26 -4.12 -16.11
CA SER A 11 -28.95 -5.32 -15.30
C SER A 11 -27.95 -6.30 -15.92
N LEU A 12 -27.10 -5.88 -16.83
CA LEU A 12 -25.85 -6.59 -17.02
C LEU A 12 -25.07 -6.41 -15.72
N ARG A 13 -25.04 -7.45 -14.86
CA ARG A 13 -24.17 -7.48 -13.68
C ARG A 13 -22.75 -7.33 -14.22
N LEU A 14 -22.17 -6.16 -14.04
CA LEU A 14 -20.76 -5.92 -14.29
C LEU A 14 -20.00 -6.97 -13.48
N ARG A 15 -19.23 -7.82 -14.15
CA ARG A 15 -18.48 -8.93 -13.55
C ARG A 15 -17.01 -8.63 -13.67
N LEU A 16 -16.25 -8.94 -12.62
CA LEU A 16 -14.78 -8.89 -12.66
C LEU A 16 -14.24 -10.04 -13.53
N HIS A 17 -13.33 -9.72 -14.45
CA HIS A 17 -12.75 -10.67 -15.40
C HIS A 17 -11.41 -11.22 -14.88
N ASN A 18 -11.42 -11.96 -13.75
CA ASN A 18 -10.22 -12.44 -13.04
C ASN A 18 -9.17 -13.05 -14.00
N ARG A 19 -9.56 -13.97 -14.87
CA ARG A 19 -8.63 -14.62 -15.81
C ARG A 19 -7.96 -13.61 -16.74
N LYS A 20 -8.74 -12.70 -17.33
CA LYS A 20 -8.22 -11.68 -18.25
C LYS A 20 -7.25 -10.72 -17.56
N HIS A 21 -7.56 -10.33 -16.32
CA HIS A 21 -6.65 -9.48 -15.53
C HIS A 21 -5.34 -10.22 -15.22
N ARG A 22 -5.39 -11.52 -14.92
CA ARG A 22 -4.15 -12.32 -14.73
C ARG A 22 -3.33 -12.41 -16.01
N GLU A 23 -3.97 -12.66 -17.16
CA GLU A 23 -3.31 -12.69 -18.48
C GLU A 23 -2.72 -11.31 -18.83
N PHE A 24 -3.45 -10.22 -18.58
CA PHE A 24 -2.95 -8.85 -18.78
C PHE A 24 -1.69 -8.57 -17.97
N ILE A 25 -1.70 -8.86 -16.65
CA ILE A 25 -0.55 -8.66 -15.77
C ILE A 25 0.65 -9.47 -16.25
N LYS A 26 0.43 -10.75 -16.64
CA LYS A 26 1.48 -11.61 -17.19
C LYS A 26 2.08 -11.03 -18.48
N ASN A 27 1.25 -10.64 -19.43
CA ASN A 27 1.69 -10.08 -20.69
C ASN A 27 2.46 -8.77 -20.52
N SER A 28 2.00 -7.88 -19.62
CA SER A 28 2.69 -6.64 -19.30
C SER A 28 4.09 -6.86 -18.69
N SER A 29 4.32 -7.99 -18.02
CA SER A 29 5.65 -8.34 -17.49
C SER A 29 6.61 -8.89 -18.56
N LEU A 30 6.10 -9.43 -19.66
CA LEU A 30 6.87 -10.05 -20.73
C LEU A 30 7.20 -9.09 -21.88
N ASP A 31 6.43 -8.01 -22.05
CA ASP A 31 6.61 -7.05 -23.14
C ASP A 31 7.70 -6.03 -22.79
N THR A 32 8.95 -6.42 -23.01
CA THR A 32 10.15 -5.64 -22.68
C THR A 32 10.65 -4.74 -23.83
N GLU A 33 10.03 -4.81 -25.00
CA GLU A 33 10.49 -4.09 -26.20
C GLU A 33 9.70 -2.80 -26.48
N THR A 34 8.76 -2.43 -25.60
CA THR A 34 7.95 -1.21 -25.75
C THR A 34 8.67 0.04 -25.27
N ILE A 35 8.25 1.19 -25.81
CA ILE A 35 8.72 2.51 -25.36
C ILE A 35 8.29 2.73 -23.90
N GLU A 36 7.08 2.33 -23.54
CA GLU A 36 6.52 2.41 -22.18
C GLU A 36 7.40 1.66 -21.19
N TYR A 37 7.83 0.45 -21.54
CA TYR A 37 8.74 -0.33 -20.71
C TYR A 37 10.07 0.40 -20.46
N ALA A 38 10.63 1.05 -21.49
CA ALA A 38 11.87 1.82 -21.35
C ALA A 38 11.67 3.09 -20.52
N LEU A 39 10.57 3.84 -20.74
CA LEU A 39 10.25 5.07 -20.01
C LEU A 39 9.93 4.83 -18.52
N THR A 40 9.40 3.66 -18.18
CA THR A 40 9.05 3.28 -16.81
C THR A 40 10.14 2.46 -16.10
N GLU A 41 11.36 2.44 -16.63
CA GLU A 41 12.48 1.67 -16.06
C GLU A 41 12.68 1.93 -14.57
N HIS A 42 12.62 3.17 -14.15
CA HIS A 42 12.76 3.59 -12.75
C HIS A 42 11.64 3.08 -11.83
N LEU A 43 10.51 2.60 -12.37
CA LEU A 43 9.36 2.09 -11.61
C LEU A 43 9.25 0.56 -11.62
N ARG A 44 10.15 -0.18 -12.26
CA ARG A 44 10.02 -1.64 -12.48
C ARG A 44 9.80 -2.43 -11.22
N LEU A 45 10.54 -2.15 -10.17
CA LEU A 45 10.38 -2.87 -8.89
C LEU A 45 9.01 -2.60 -8.25
N SER A 46 8.50 -1.37 -8.34
CA SER A 46 7.14 -1.06 -7.89
C SER A 46 6.08 -1.68 -8.81
N GLY A 47 6.31 -1.66 -10.12
CA GLY A 47 5.43 -2.34 -11.11
C GLY A 47 5.34 -3.83 -10.85
N MET A 48 6.46 -4.47 -10.50
CA MET A 48 6.50 -5.88 -10.08
C MET A 48 5.68 -6.10 -8.81
N TYR A 49 5.82 -5.24 -7.79
CA TYR A 49 5.02 -5.32 -6.57
C TYR A 49 3.52 -5.20 -6.87
N TRP A 50 3.11 -4.23 -7.69
CA TRP A 50 1.71 -4.04 -8.07
C TRP A 50 1.14 -5.25 -8.81
N GLY A 51 1.84 -5.72 -9.85
CA GLY A 51 1.40 -6.87 -10.65
C GLY A 51 1.31 -8.15 -9.85
N LEU A 52 2.34 -8.50 -9.07
CA LEU A 52 2.37 -9.71 -8.26
C LEU A 52 1.29 -9.68 -7.16
N THR A 53 1.07 -8.53 -6.52
CA THR A 53 0.04 -8.40 -5.49
C THR A 53 -1.35 -8.51 -6.10
N ALA A 54 -1.63 -7.82 -7.21
CA ALA A 54 -2.89 -7.93 -7.93
C ALA A 54 -3.19 -9.38 -8.34
N HIS A 55 -2.18 -10.07 -8.88
CA HIS A 55 -2.31 -11.48 -9.27
C HIS A 55 -2.64 -12.39 -8.08
N LYS A 56 -2.02 -12.17 -6.92
CA LYS A 56 -2.29 -12.96 -5.69
C LYS A 56 -3.67 -12.67 -5.09
N LEU A 57 -4.24 -11.48 -5.33
CA LEU A 57 -5.60 -11.13 -4.89
C LEU A 57 -6.68 -11.78 -5.77
N LEU A 58 -6.40 -12.05 -7.05
CA LEU A 58 -7.35 -12.63 -7.99
C LEU A 58 -7.49 -14.14 -7.76
N VAL A 59 -8.61 -14.57 -7.16
CA VAL A 59 -8.89 -16.00 -6.94
C VAL A 59 -9.45 -16.63 -8.22
N VAL A 60 -8.86 -17.71 -8.66
CA VAL A 60 -9.43 -18.55 -9.72
C VAL A 60 -10.39 -19.54 -9.09
N ASN A 61 -11.70 -19.33 -9.26
CA ASN A 61 -12.73 -20.26 -8.79
C ASN A 61 -12.67 -21.57 -9.59
N LYS A 62 -12.15 -22.64 -8.98
CA LYS A 62 -12.10 -24.00 -9.56
C LYS A 62 -13.49 -24.56 -9.91
N ASN A 63 -14.57 -24.01 -9.32
CA ASN A 63 -15.94 -24.46 -9.54
C ASN A 63 -16.60 -23.99 -10.84
N ASN A 64 -16.00 -23.00 -11.52
CA ASN A 64 -16.52 -22.44 -12.80
C ASN A 64 -15.64 -22.81 -14.01
N GLN A 65 -14.69 -23.73 -13.84
CA GLN A 65 -13.86 -24.22 -14.93
C GLN A 65 -14.65 -25.26 -15.73
N GLU A 66 -14.75 -25.08 -17.03
CA GLU A 66 -15.11 -26.15 -17.98
C GLU A 66 -14.13 -27.31 -17.77
N GLU A 67 -14.56 -28.55 -17.94
CA GLU A 67 -13.83 -29.76 -17.52
C GLU A 67 -12.39 -29.90 -18.03
N GLU A 68 -11.99 -29.14 -19.04
CA GLU A 68 -10.66 -29.17 -19.66
C GLU A 68 -9.55 -28.40 -18.88
N ASP A 69 -9.91 -27.53 -17.91
CA ASP A 69 -8.95 -26.68 -17.18
C ASP A 69 -8.67 -27.14 -15.73
N LYS A 70 -9.19 -28.31 -15.31
CA LYS A 70 -9.10 -28.78 -13.90
C LYS A 70 -7.69 -29.13 -13.43
N ASP A 71 -6.76 -29.38 -14.34
CA ASP A 71 -5.40 -29.88 -14.05
C ASP A 71 -4.29 -28.83 -14.28
N LYS A 72 -4.63 -27.58 -14.65
CA LYS A 72 -3.61 -26.53 -14.75
C LYS A 72 -3.33 -25.97 -13.36
N GLU A 73 -2.10 -26.20 -12.87
CA GLU A 73 -1.50 -25.49 -11.75
C GLU A 73 -1.72 -23.96 -11.91
N GLU A 74 -1.87 -23.23 -10.82
CA GLU A 74 -1.95 -21.76 -10.85
C GLU A 74 -0.72 -21.25 -11.61
N GLU A 75 -0.92 -20.79 -12.85
CA GLU A 75 0.17 -20.32 -13.70
C GLU A 75 0.76 -19.06 -13.10
N GLU A 76 1.97 -19.12 -12.56
CA GLU A 76 2.69 -17.97 -12.04
C GLU A 76 3.01 -16.98 -13.16
N ILE A 77 3.02 -15.68 -12.85
CA ILE A 77 3.42 -14.62 -13.80
C ILE A 77 4.89 -14.78 -14.18
N MET A 78 5.71 -14.96 -13.17
CA MET A 78 7.15 -15.22 -13.21
C MET A 78 7.46 -16.26 -12.13
N SER A 79 8.48 -17.09 -12.33
CA SER A 79 8.94 -17.99 -11.28
C SER A 79 9.45 -17.20 -10.06
N LYS A 80 9.32 -17.79 -8.86
CA LYS A 80 9.85 -17.18 -7.63
C LYS A 80 11.33 -16.83 -7.78
N GLU A 81 12.10 -17.71 -8.43
CA GLU A 81 13.53 -17.56 -8.66
C GLU A 81 13.85 -16.31 -9.52
N GLU A 82 13.10 -16.09 -10.61
CA GLU A 82 13.26 -14.91 -11.46
C GLU A 82 12.92 -13.62 -10.73
N VAL A 83 11.81 -13.60 -9.96
CA VAL A 83 11.42 -12.47 -9.14
C VAL A 83 12.51 -12.13 -8.12
N MET A 84 12.99 -13.13 -7.37
CA MET A 84 14.02 -12.93 -6.34
C MET A 84 15.35 -12.50 -6.94
N LYS A 85 15.72 -13.04 -8.10
CA LYS A 85 16.92 -12.63 -8.84
C LYS A 85 16.85 -11.15 -9.20
N PHE A 86 15.75 -10.71 -9.82
CA PHE A 86 15.57 -9.30 -10.20
C PHE A 86 15.63 -8.35 -9.00
N ILE A 87 14.96 -8.69 -7.90
CA ILE A 87 15.00 -7.86 -6.68
C ILE A 87 16.42 -7.77 -6.13
N ASN A 88 17.18 -8.88 -6.11
CA ASN A 88 18.55 -8.87 -5.65
C ASN A 88 19.47 -8.06 -6.55
N GLU A 89 19.24 -8.01 -7.86
CA GLU A 89 19.97 -7.15 -8.80
C GLU A 89 19.65 -5.65 -8.60
N CYS A 90 18.47 -5.32 -8.03
CA CYS A 90 18.11 -3.95 -7.67
C CYS A 90 18.72 -3.47 -6.34
N TYR A 91 19.43 -4.32 -5.58
CA TYR A 91 20.03 -3.89 -4.33
C TYR A 91 21.30 -3.07 -4.57
N ASP A 92 21.30 -1.82 -4.08
CA ASP A 92 22.45 -0.95 -4.12
C ASP A 92 23.28 -1.10 -2.84
N GLU A 93 24.46 -1.71 -2.96
CA GLU A 93 25.39 -1.92 -1.83
C GLU A 93 25.89 -0.60 -1.22
N LYS A 94 25.95 0.51 -1.99
CA LYS A 94 26.43 1.80 -1.51
C LYS A 94 25.47 2.42 -0.51
N SER A 95 24.20 2.50 -0.86
CA SER A 95 23.14 3.05 0.02
C SER A 95 22.59 2.02 1.00
N SER A 96 22.77 0.72 0.72
CA SER A 96 22.12 -0.41 1.40
C SER A 96 20.58 -0.38 1.28
N LEU A 97 20.05 0.15 0.19
CA LEU A 97 18.64 0.21 -0.17
C LEU A 97 18.40 -0.49 -1.51
N PHE A 98 17.15 -0.73 -1.86
CA PHE A 98 16.79 -1.22 -3.18
C PHE A 98 16.45 -0.06 -4.12
N ALA A 99 16.84 -0.20 -5.38
CA ALA A 99 16.55 0.72 -6.47
C ALA A 99 15.31 0.29 -7.26
N GLY A 100 14.78 1.16 -8.12
CA GLY A 100 13.64 0.87 -9.00
C GLY A 100 13.98 -0.11 -10.13
N ALA A 101 15.25 -0.16 -10.53
CA ALA A 101 15.82 -1.09 -11.52
C ALA A 101 17.30 -1.34 -11.21
N PRO A 102 17.90 -2.43 -11.76
CA PRO A 102 19.33 -2.71 -11.61
C PRO A 102 20.20 -1.55 -12.07
N GLY A 103 21.19 -1.15 -11.24
CA GLY A 103 22.13 -0.07 -11.55
C GLY A 103 21.62 1.35 -11.29
N HIS A 104 20.41 1.51 -10.79
CA HIS A 104 19.88 2.79 -10.30
C HIS A 104 20.25 3.01 -8.84
N ASP A 105 20.11 4.26 -8.37
CA ASP A 105 20.33 4.62 -6.97
C ASP A 105 19.26 3.99 -6.06
N GLY A 106 19.67 3.53 -4.88
CA GLY A 106 18.77 2.98 -3.87
C GLY A 106 17.83 4.06 -3.32
N HIS A 107 16.56 3.71 -3.14
CA HIS A 107 15.53 4.64 -2.70
C HIS A 107 14.53 3.96 -1.76
N LEU A 108 14.03 4.68 -0.77
CA LEU A 108 13.15 4.17 0.28
C LEU A 108 11.84 3.57 -0.26
N LEU A 109 11.26 4.16 -1.30
CA LEU A 109 10.05 3.69 -1.95
C LEU A 109 10.23 2.28 -2.54
N TYR A 110 11.32 2.04 -3.26
CA TYR A 110 11.61 0.74 -3.87
C TYR A 110 12.07 -0.29 -2.83
N THR A 111 12.72 0.18 -1.76
CA THR A 111 13.07 -0.66 -0.60
C THR A 111 11.80 -1.22 0.06
N LEU A 112 10.76 -0.40 0.23
CA LEU A 112 9.47 -0.90 0.70
C LEU A 112 8.88 -1.92 -0.28
N SER A 113 8.88 -1.64 -1.59
CA SER A 113 8.36 -2.57 -2.61
C SER A 113 9.07 -3.93 -2.57
N ALA A 114 10.40 -3.96 -2.43
CA ALA A 114 11.18 -5.20 -2.28
C ALA A 114 10.74 -5.99 -1.04
N ILE A 115 10.65 -5.33 0.11
CA ILE A 115 10.25 -5.97 1.38
C ILE A 115 8.82 -6.49 1.28
N GLN A 116 7.89 -5.74 0.67
CA GLN A 116 6.52 -6.17 0.43
C GLN A 116 6.47 -7.44 -0.43
N ILE A 117 7.31 -7.54 -1.48
CA ILE A 117 7.38 -8.75 -2.29
C ILE A 117 7.95 -9.93 -1.48
N PHE A 118 8.96 -9.73 -0.64
CA PHE A 118 9.46 -10.79 0.23
C PHE A 118 8.39 -11.30 1.20
N VAL A 119 7.55 -10.42 1.75
CA VAL A 119 6.40 -10.79 2.57
C VAL A 119 5.34 -11.52 1.75
N LEU A 120 5.04 -11.04 0.53
CA LEU A 120 4.07 -11.66 -0.38
C LEU A 120 4.43 -13.11 -0.74
N TYR A 121 5.74 -13.41 -0.88
CA TYR A 121 6.28 -14.75 -1.15
C TYR A 121 6.70 -15.51 0.10
N GLU A 122 6.44 -14.97 1.30
CA GLU A 122 6.74 -15.60 2.59
C GLU A 122 8.24 -15.99 2.73
N CYS A 123 9.13 -15.19 2.19
CA CYS A 123 10.56 -15.51 2.09
C CYS A 123 11.50 -14.44 2.67
N VAL A 124 11.04 -13.61 3.61
CA VAL A 124 11.85 -12.51 4.19
C VAL A 124 13.18 -13.04 4.74
N GLN A 125 13.15 -14.07 5.60
CA GLN A 125 14.36 -14.66 6.22
C GLN A 125 15.21 -15.46 5.22
N GLU A 126 14.61 -15.94 4.13
CA GLU A 126 15.33 -16.65 3.06
C GLU A 126 16.14 -15.67 2.20
N GLN A 127 15.56 -14.48 1.92
CA GLN A 127 16.15 -13.50 1.01
C GLN A 127 17.03 -12.45 1.70
N LEU A 128 16.81 -12.22 2.99
CA LEU A 128 17.56 -11.25 3.78
C LEU A 128 18.35 -11.95 4.88
N SER A 129 19.70 -11.87 4.81
CA SER A 129 20.52 -12.19 5.97
C SER A 129 20.29 -11.15 7.07
N GLU A 130 20.55 -11.51 8.34
CA GLU A 130 20.48 -10.57 9.46
C GLU A 130 21.35 -9.32 9.23
N GLU A 131 22.54 -9.50 8.68
CA GLU A 131 23.46 -8.38 8.35
C GLU A 131 22.83 -7.44 7.33
N ARG A 132 22.21 -7.97 6.25
CA ARG A 132 21.56 -7.15 5.22
C ARG A 132 20.34 -6.43 5.78
N ALA A 133 19.51 -7.10 6.58
CA ALA A 133 18.35 -6.48 7.25
C ALA A 133 18.80 -5.32 8.17
N LYS A 134 19.85 -5.52 8.97
CA LYS A 134 20.44 -4.47 9.82
C LYS A 134 20.97 -3.29 9.00
N LYS A 135 21.68 -3.54 7.87
CA LYS A 135 22.16 -2.49 6.97
C LYS A 135 21.02 -1.66 6.39
N ILE A 136 19.91 -2.29 5.98
CA ILE A 136 18.70 -1.60 5.49
C ILE A 136 18.13 -0.71 6.62
N CYS A 137 17.97 -1.24 7.84
CA CYS A 137 17.48 -0.47 8.97
C CYS A 137 18.37 0.76 9.27
N ILE A 138 19.68 0.59 9.24
CA ILE A 138 20.65 1.69 9.41
C ILE A 138 20.54 2.71 8.29
N ALA A 139 20.37 2.27 7.04
CA ALA A 139 20.16 3.15 5.91
C ALA A 139 18.90 3.99 6.08
N ILE A 140 17.76 3.36 6.44
CA ILE A 140 16.51 4.05 6.71
C ILE A 140 16.67 5.08 7.85
N SER A 141 17.37 4.73 8.94
CA SER A 141 17.57 5.65 10.06
C SER A 141 18.37 6.91 9.69
N LYS A 142 19.30 6.79 8.72
CA LYS A 142 20.07 7.93 8.22
C LYS A 142 19.25 8.89 7.35
N LEU A 143 18.15 8.43 6.79
CA LEU A 143 17.24 9.25 6.00
C LEU A 143 16.29 10.08 6.88
N GLN A 144 16.22 9.81 8.20
CA GLN A 144 15.43 10.62 9.10
C GLN A 144 16.15 11.90 9.51
N SER A 145 15.52 13.04 9.30
CA SER A 145 15.96 14.34 9.77
C SER A 145 15.93 14.42 11.30
N LYS A 146 17.07 14.78 11.89
CA LYS A 146 17.17 15.02 13.34
C LYS A 146 16.48 16.32 13.77
N GLU A 147 16.23 17.22 12.84
CA GLU A 147 15.63 18.52 13.12
C GLU A 147 14.11 18.40 13.29
N ASP A 148 13.41 17.83 12.35
CA ASP A 148 11.95 17.80 12.32
C ASP A 148 11.31 16.41 12.25
N GLY A 149 12.11 15.32 12.12
CA GLY A 149 11.64 13.95 12.08
C GLY A 149 11.15 13.48 10.69
N SER A 150 11.20 14.34 9.67
CA SER A 150 10.88 13.99 8.30
C SER A 150 11.82 12.92 7.74
N PHE A 151 11.36 12.17 6.73
CA PHE A 151 12.21 11.23 6.01
C PHE A 151 12.48 11.74 4.60
N ALA A 152 13.75 11.64 4.17
CA ALA A 152 14.11 11.77 2.77
C ALA A 152 13.88 10.45 2.03
N GLY A 153 13.69 10.51 0.71
CA GLY A 153 13.55 9.31 -0.12
C GLY A 153 14.87 8.59 -0.35
N ASP A 154 15.95 9.35 -0.43
CA ASP A 154 17.31 8.92 -0.72
C ASP A 154 18.35 9.93 -0.21
N GLU A 155 19.62 9.76 -0.62
CA GLU A 155 20.73 10.66 -0.26
C GLU A 155 20.60 12.08 -0.85
N TRP A 156 19.71 12.31 -1.84
CA TRP A 156 19.49 13.61 -2.48
C TRP A 156 18.55 14.52 -1.70
N GLY A 157 17.84 13.97 -0.71
CA GLY A 157 17.16 14.75 0.33
C GLY A 157 15.76 15.26 -0.05
N GLU A 158 15.09 14.71 -1.06
CA GLU A 158 13.67 14.98 -1.27
C GLU A 158 12.86 14.55 -0.05
N VAL A 159 12.01 15.44 0.49
CA VAL A 159 11.15 15.19 1.64
C VAL A 159 9.69 15.17 1.20
N ASP A 160 8.98 14.11 1.63
CA ASP A 160 7.56 13.92 1.34
C ASP A 160 6.96 12.98 2.40
N THR A 161 5.70 13.18 2.81
CA THR A 161 5.00 12.32 3.77
C THR A 161 4.94 10.85 3.32
N ARG A 162 5.02 10.56 2.01
CA ARG A 162 5.16 9.20 1.47
C ARG A 162 6.36 8.47 2.06
N PHE A 163 7.46 9.16 2.28
CA PHE A 163 8.69 8.53 2.78
C PHE A 163 8.60 8.20 4.27
N SER A 164 7.83 8.95 5.07
CA SER A 164 7.50 8.55 6.44
C SER A 164 6.75 7.22 6.48
N TYR A 165 5.75 7.05 5.62
CA TYR A 165 5.04 5.78 5.48
C TYR A 165 5.96 4.67 4.99
N CYS A 166 6.79 4.92 3.96
CA CYS A 166 7.72 3.92 3.44
C CYS A 166 8.70 3.45 4.52
N ALA A 167 9.26 4.38 5.33
CA ALA A 167 10.17 4.06 6.42
C ALA A 167 9.49 3.20 7.49
N PHE A 168 8.35 3.66 8.02
CA PHE A 168 7.66 2.94 9.09
C PHE A 168 7.09 1.60 8.63
N SER A 169 6.57 1.52 7.41
CA SER A 169 6.06 0.26 6.84
C SER A 169 7.20 -0.74 6.61
N ALA A 170 8.32 -0.32 6.01
CA ALA A 170 9.49 -1.16 5.79
C ALA A 170 10.08 -1.69 7.10
N LEU A 171 10.28 -0.82 8.10
CA LEU A 171 10.79 -1.19 9.42
C LEU A 171 9.84 -2.15 10.16
N SER A 172 8.53 -1.90 10.10
CA SER A 172 7.53 -2.78 10.70
C SER A 172 7.53 -4.16 10.05
N LEU A 173 7.50 -4.23 8.72
CA LEU A 173 7.54 -5.51 7.99
C LEU A 173 8.84 -6.28 8.25
N LEU A 174 9.98 -5.60 8.34
CA LEU A 174 11.27 -6.22 8.71
C LEU A 174 11.25 -6.73 10.15
N ALA A 175 10.75 -5.94 11.11
CA ALA A 175 10.69 -6.32 12.52
C ALA A 175 9.83 -7.58 12.72
N HIS A 176 8.70 -7.67 12.02
CA HIS A 176 7.84 -8.85 12.05
C HIS A 176 8.44 -10.04 11.27
N GLY A 177 8.95 -9.81 10.06
CA GLY A 177 9.42 -10.85 9.15
C GLY A 177 10.74 -11.50 9.57
N MET A 178 11.69 -10.71 10.15
CA MET A 178 12.98 -11.21 10.63
C MET A 178 12.92 -11.77 12.06
N GLY A 179 11.96 -11.30 12.85
CA GLY A 179 11.84 -11.62 14.27
C GLY A 179 12.76 -10.77 15.17
N GLU A 180 12.42 -10.72 16.46
CA GLU A 180 13.08 -9.88 17.46
C GLU A 180 14.57 -10.21 17.63
N GLU A 181 14.94 -11.49 17.55
CA GLU A 181 16.31 -11.96 17.76
C GLU A 181 17.31 -11.30 16.80
N CYS A 182 16.90 -11.02 15.56
CA CYS A 182 17.71 -10.31 14.58
C CYS A 182 18.17 -8.91 15.05
N PHE A 183 17.40 -8.26 15.93
CA PHE A 183 17.61 -6.87 16.34
C PHE A 183 18.03 -6.69 17.81
N LEU A 184 18.38 -7.79 18.51
CA LEU A 184 18.80 -7.74 19.93
C LEU A 184 20.29 -7.45 20.13
N ASP A 185 21.13 -7.54 19.10
CA ASP A 185 22.59 -7.35 19.20
C ASP A 185 23.01 -5.87 19.35
N ASP A 186 24.14 -5.66 20.04
CA ASP A 186 24.77 -4.34 20.33
C ASP A 186 25.03 -3.48 19.09
N GLY A 187 24.96 -4.03 17.88
CA GLY A 187 25.15 -3.29 16.62
C GLY A 187 24.13 -2.18 16.36
N LEU A 188 22.90 -2.29 16.92
CA LEU A 188 21.86 -1.26 16.86
C LEU A 188 21.92 -0.30 18.07
N GLU A 189 22.58 -0.68 19.18
CA GLU A 189 22.75 0.21 20.34
C GLU A 189 23.52 1.49 20.03
N ALA A 190 24.39 1.46 19.00
CA ALA A 190 25.11 2.64 18.52
C ALA A 190 24.19 3.69 17.86
N LEU A 191 22.94 3.33 17.53
CA LEU A 191 21.94 4.20 16.91
C LEU A 191 21.02 4.89 17.95
N LYS A 192 21.19 4.65 19.27
CA LYS A 192 20.34 5.22 20.32
C LYS A 192 20.11 6.73 20.12
N ILE A 193 19.04 7.05 19.40
CA ILE A 193 18.47 8.38 19.32
C ILE A 193 17.40 8.42 20.41
N GLY A 194 17.77 8.93 21.59
CA GLY A 194 16.90 9.41 22.66
C GLY A 194 15.57 8.67 22.91
N CYS A 195 15.61 7.42 23.37
CA CYS A 195 14.42 6.73 23.85
C CYS A 195 14.15 7.10 25.32
N SER A 196 12.97 7.63 25.61
CA SER A 196 12.43 7.65 26.98
C SER A 196 11.88 6.25 27.30
N ASP A 197 12.35 5.66 28.41
CA ASP A 197 11.90 4.34 28.93
C ASP A 197 10.49 4.45 29.57
N ASP A 198 9.48 4.87 28.84
CA ASP A 198 8.11 4.85 29.31
C ASP A 198 7.41 3.53 28.88
N GLU A 199 7.63 2.48 29.70
CA GLU A 199 6.81 1.25 29.64
C GLU A 199 5.36 1.54 30.06
N LYS A 200 4.48 1.85 29.11
CA LYS A 200 3.04 1.81 29.36
C LYS A 200 2.60 0.35 29.50
N LYS A 201 1.84 0.03 30.55
CA LYS A 201 1.26 -1.30 30.80
C LYS A 201 0.34 -1.69 29.63
N GLU A 202 0.69 -2.77 28.96
CA GLU A 202 0.02 -3.27 27.75
C GLU A 202 -0.94 -4.41 28.04
N ASP A 203 -2.03 -4.45 27.26
CA ASP A 203 -3.00 -5.55 27.23
C ASP A 203 -2.45 -6.70 26.33
N ASN A 204 -2.76 -7.94 26.66
CA ASN A 204 -2.14 -9.13 26.09
C ASN A 204 -2.41 -9.37 24.59
N GLN A 205 -3.34 -8.66 23.98
CA GLN A 205 -3.70 -8.80 22.56
C GLN A 205 -2.73 -8.09 21.58
N ASP A 206 -1.88 -7.18 22.08
CA ASP A 206 -1.05 -6.29 21.24
C ASP A 206 0.46 -6.58 21.33
N LYS A 207 0.86 -7.73 21.89
CA LYS A 207 2.28 -8.04 22.18
C LYS A 207 3.19 -8.02 20.93
N ASN A 208 2.74 -8.55 19.79
CA ASN A 208 3.58 -8.60 18.59
C ASN A 208 3.75 -7.22 17.97
N ARG A 209 2.68 -6.44 17.93
CA ARG A 209 2.70 -5.05 17.45
C ARG A 209 3.55 -4.16 18.33
N SER A 210 3.43 -4.31 19.64
CA SER A 210 4.25 -3.63 20.64
C SER A 210 5.74 -3.95 20.49
N LYS A 211 6.09 -5.22 20.25
CA LYS A 211 7.48 -5.64 20.00
C LYS A 211 8.06 -5.00 18.75
N ALA A 212 7.34 -5.06 17.62
CA ALA A 212 7.79 -4.45 16.37
C ALA A 212 7.98 -2.93 16.54
N LEU A 213 7.05 -2.25 17.22
CA LEU A 213 7.17 -0.83 17.53
C LEU A 213 8.38 -0.54 18.43
N GLY A 214 8.65 -1.40 19.43
CA GLY A 214 9.86 -1.32 20.25
C GLY A 214 11.15 -1.43 19.45
N ILE A 215 11.20 -2.30 18.45
CA ILE A 215 12.33 -2.42 17.51
C ILE A 215 12.44 -1.14 16.67
N MET A 216 11.34 -0.65 16.11
CA MET A 216 11.33 0.59 15.30
C MET A 216 11.87 1.78 16.10
N ARG A 217 11.46 1.94 17.38
CA ARG A 217 11.93 3.00 18.28
C ARG A 217 13.42 2.94 18.60
N LYS A 218 14.06 1.77 18.47
CA LYS A 218 15.53 1.63 18.58
C LYS A 218 16.25 2.12 17.32
N ILE A 219 15.58 2.13 16.16
CA ILE A 219 16.16 2.44 14.86
C ILE A 219 15.93 3.89 14.47
N VAL A 220 14.71 4.41 14.68
CA VAL A 220 14.28 5.76 14.29
C VAL A 220 13.50 6.43 15.41
N ASP A 221 13.44 7.77 15.38
CA ASP A 221 12.57 8.56 16.28
C ASP A 221 11.13 8.54 15.75
N VAL A 222 10.36 7.56 16.22
CA VAL A 222 8.99 7.33 15.79
C VAL A 222 8.10 8.53 16.16
N ASP A 223 8.25 9.08 17.37
CA ASP A 223 7.38 10.15 17.85
C ASP A 223 7.61 11.43 17.06
N LYS A 224 8.86 11.77 16.80
CA LYS A 224 9.22 12.94 15.98
C LYS A 224 8.77 12.79 14.52
N GLY A 225 8.83 11.56 13.97
CA GLY A 225 8.29 11.27 12.65
C GLY A 225 6.77 11.43 12.59
N CYS A 226 6.04 11.04 13.62
CA CYS A 226 4.61 11.27 13.74
C CYS A 226 4.29 12.78 13.94
N GLU A 227 5.10 13.52 14.70
CA GLU A 227 4.97 14.98 14.80
C GLU A 227 5.14 15.67 13.45
N PHE A 228 6.10 15.23 12.62
CA PHE A 228 6.25 15.75 11.25
C PHE A 228 5.00 15.51 10.42
N ILE A 229 4.43 14.29 10.46
CA ILE A 229 3.18 13.97 9.78
C ILE A 229 2.07 14.92 10.24
N MET A 230 1.91 15.13 11.56
CA MET A 230 0.87 16.03 12.07
C MET A 230 1.08 17.50 11.68
N LYS A 231 2.31 17.96 11.46
CA LYS A 231 2.60 19.30 10.90
C LYS A 231 2.18 19.43 9.43
N CYS A 232 1.99 18.32 8.71
CA CYS A 232 1.48 18.30 7.34
C CYS A 232 -0.06 18.25 7.25
N ARG A 233 -0.76 18.18 8.42
CA ARG A 233 -2.22 18.26 8.48
C ARG A 233 -2.69 19.69 8.20
N ASN A 234 -3.70 19.81 7.36
CA ASN A 234 -4.30 21.08 6.95
C ASN A 234 -5.58 21.38 7.74
N PHE A 235 -6.06 22.63 7.65
CA PHE A 235 -7.28 23.10 8.29
C PHE A 235 -8.55 22.36 7.82
N ASP A 236 -8.51 21.75 6.62
CA ASP A 236 -9.59 20.93 6.05
C ASP A 236 -9.60 19.49 6.61
N GLY A 237 -8.67 19.17 7.51
CA GLY A 237 -8.47 17.86 8.10
C GLY A 237 -7.62 16.90 7.28
N GLY A 238 -7.34 17.20 6.00
CA GLY A 238 -6.50 16.41 5.12
C GLY A 238 -5.00 16.63 5.33
N PHE A 239 -4.18 15.96 4.52
CA PHE A 239 -2.72 16.01 4.59
C PHE A 239 -2.11 16.35 3.23
N GLY A 240 -1.09 17.19 3.23
CA GLY A 240 -0.22 17.45 2.08
C GLY A 240 1.06 16.62 2.10
N SER A 241 1.87 16.76 1.05
CA SER A 241 3.19 16.11 0.94
C SER A 241 4.22 16.68 1.92
N THR A 242 4.08 17.94 2.26
CA THR A 242 4.87 18.69 3.24
C THR A 242 3.96 19.67 3.97
N SER A 243 4.46 20.31 5.03
CA SER A 243 3.70 21.33 5.75
C SER A 243 3.26 22.45 4.80
N GLY A 244 1.95 22.76 4.80
CA GLY A 244 1.33 23.74 3.90
C GLY A 244 1.07 23.25 2.47
N GLY A 245 1.40 22.00 2.14
CA GLY A 245 1.04 21.37 0.88
C GLY A 245 -0.47 21.13 0.79
N GLU A 246 -1.05 21.13 -0.43
CA GLU A 246 -2.48 20.87 -0.64
C GLU A 246 -2.87 19.45 -0.18
N SER A 247 -4.03 19.33 0.48
CA SER A 247 -4.58 18.04 0.86
C SER A 247 -4.89 17.16 -0.34
N HIS A 248 -4.40 15.90 -0.28
CA HIS A 248 -4.52 14.94 -1.37
C HIS A 248 -4.76 13.52 -0.82
N ALA A 249 -5.66 12.77 -1.44
CA ALA A 249 -6.06 11.45 -0.95
C ALA A 249 -4.89 10.46 -0.80
N GLY A 250 -3.90 10.49 -1.72
CA GLY A 250 -2.69 9.67 -1.63
C GLY A 250 -1.83 10.06 -0.42
N GLN A 251 -1.71 11.36 -0.12
CA GLN A 251 -0.97 11.83 1.06
C GLN A 251 -1.71 11.48 2.36
N ILE A 252 -3.05 11.55 2.34
CA ILE A 252 -3.86 11.12 3.49
C ILE A 252 -3.65 9.63 3.77
N PHE A 253 -3.63 8.77 2.74
CA PHE A 253 -3.36 7.34 2.91
C PHE A 253 -2.03 7.09 3.61
N VAL A 254 -0.95 7.70 3.12
CA VAL A 254 0.38 7.47 3.70
C VAL A 254 0.51 8.04 5.12
N CYS A 255 -0.13 9.18 5.41
CA CYS A 255 -0.14 9.75 6.76
C CYS A 255 -0.94 8.89 7.74
N VAL A 256 -2.17 8.50 7.40
CA VAL A 256 -3.02 7.64 8.23
C VAL A 256 -2.39 6.27 8.42
N GLY A 257 -1.83 5.68 7.33
CA GLY A 257 -1.13 4.40 7.39
C GLY A 257 0.09 4.44 8.30
N ALA A 258 0.91 5.49 8.20
CA ALA A 258 2.08 5.69 9.05
C ALA A 258 1.71 5.84 10.53
N LEU A 259 0.71 6.67 10.85
CA LEU A 259 0.20 6.84 12.21
C LEU A 259 -0.36 5.52 12.76
N GLN A 260 -1.07 4.75 11.94
CA GLN A 260 -1.60 3.45 12.33
C GLN A 260 -0.50 2.43 12.63
N ILE A 261 0.56 2.37 11.81
CA ILE A 261 1.72 1.49 12.03
C ILE A 261 2.43 1.85 13.34
N CYS A 262 2.55 3.15 13.62
CA CYS A 262 3.20 3.68 14.83
C CYS A 262 2.32 3.65 16.08
N ASN A 263 1.08 3.14 16.01
CA ASN A 263 0.10 3.16 17.09
C ASN A 263 -0.17 4.57 17.62
N GLN A 264 -0.22 5.56 16.73
CA GLN A 264 -0.38 6.99 17.00
C GLN A 264 -1.61 7.59 16.28
N LEU A 265 -2.58 6.73 15.88
CA LEU A 265 -3.77 7.20 15.17
C LEU A 265 -4.62 8.16 16.03
N ASP A 266 -4.51 8.02 17.35
CA ASP A 266 -5.21 8.88 18.31
C ASP A 266 -4.79 10.37 18.22
N LEU A 267 -3.64 10.67 17.62
CA LEU A 267 -3.22 12.05 17.33
C LEU A 267 -4.19 12.79 16.36
N LEU A 268 -5.01 12.05 15.63
CA LEU A 268 -6.03 12.61 14.72
C LEU A 268 -7.22 13.20 15.47
N TYR A 269 -7.40 12.82 16.74
CA TYR A 269 -8.58 13.13 17.53
C TYR A 269 -8.26 14.11 18.65
N THR A 270 -9.21 14.98 18.99
CA THR A 270 -9.11 15.82 20.17
C THR A 270 -9.63 15.07 21.38
N ALA A 271 -9.15 15.45 22.56
CA ALA A 271 -9.58 14.85 23.83
C ALA A 271 -10.98 15.30 24.29
N ASP A 272 -11.57 16.34 23.66
CA ASP A 272 -12.88 16.86 23.99
C ASP A 272 -13.97 16.12 23.22
N ASP A 273 -14.84 15.41 23.93
CA ASP A 273 -15.98 14.68 23.35
C ASP A 273 -16.99 15.60 22.63
N ASP A 274 -16.98 16.91 22.94
CA ASP A 274 -17.86 17.92 22.33
C ASP A 274 -17.41 18.34 20.90
N GLU A 275 -16.23 17.89 20.42
CA GLU A 275 -15.69 18.22 19.10
C GLU A 275 -15.89 17.10 18.05
N GLU A 276 -17.08 16.49 18.01
CA GLU A 276 -17.41 15.44 17.03
C GLU A 276 -17.17 15.89 15.57
N GLU A 277 -17.42 17.16 15.27
CA GLU A 277 -17.20 17.75 13.94
C GLU A 277 -15.71 17.72 13.57
N GLU A 278 -14.81 18.16 14.45
CA GLU A 278 -13.37 18.18 14.20
C GLU A 278 -12.81 16.75 14.09
N ASN A 279 -13.25 15.84 14.96
CA ASN A 279 -12.86 14.44 14.96
C ASN A 279 -13.29 13.69 13.68
N ASN A 280 -14.35 14.12 13.00
CA ASN A 280 -14.83 13.54 11.76
C ASN A 280 -14.36 14.27 10.50
N LYS A 281 -13.70 15.40 10.59
CA LYS A 281 -13.33 16.30 9.50
C LYS A 281 -12.53 15.60 8.38
N LEU A 282 -11.53 14.81 8.76
CA LEU A 282 -10.75 14.00 7.81
C LEU A 282 -11.62 12.97 7.07
N ALA A 283 -12.48 12.28 7.79
CA ALA A 283 -13.37 11.29 7.18
C ALA A 283 -14.40 11.94 6.25
N TRP A 284 -14.89 13.12 6.58
CA TRP A 284 -15.75 13.92 5.70
C TRP A 284 -15.02 14.36 4.45
N TRP A 285 -13.80 14.89 4.59
CA TRP A 285 -12.98 15.25 3.44
C TRP A 285 -12.80 14.07 2.48
N LEU A 286 -12.53 12.88 3.00
CA LEU A 286 -12.40 11.65 2.21
C LEU A 286 -13.73 11.24 1.56
N ALA A 287 -14.85 11.29 2.28
CA ALA A 287 -16.16 10.92 1.75
C ALA A 287 -16.62 11.84 0.61
N GLU A 288 -16.29 13.13 0.67
CA GLU A 288 -16.56 14.11 -0.38
C GLU A 288 -15.77 13.88 -1.68
N ARG A 289 -14.79 12.95 -1.67
CA ARG A 289 -14.09 12.55 -2.91
C ARG A 289 -14.98 11.76 -3.86
N GLN A 290 -16.11 11.21 -3.38
CA GLN A 290 -17.01 10.47 -4.25
C GLN A 290 -17.84 11.41 -5.14
N VAL A 291 -17.63 11.31 -6.46
CA VAL A 291 -18.36 12.11 -7.45
C VAL A 291 -19.64 11.40 -7.93
N LYS A 292 -20.48 12.13 -8.65
CA LYS A 292 -21.81 11.62 -9.08
C LYS A 292 -21.79 10.32 -9.88
N VAL A 293 -20.73 10.07 -10.66
CA VAL A 293 -20.56 8.82 -11.43
C VAL A 293 -20.16 7.62 -10.58
N GLY A 294 -19.88 7.83 -9.28
CA GLY A 294 -19.55 6.80 -8.29
C GLY A 294 -18.05 6.62 -8.02
N GLY A 295 -17.18 7.06 -8.91
CA GLY A 295 -15.73 7.06 -8.71
C GLY A 295 -15.28 8.08 -7.67
N LEU A 296 -14.03 7.97 -7.25
CA LEU A 296 -13.38 8.84 -6.27
C LEU A 296 -12.32 9.69 -6.94
N ASN A 297 -12.17 10.95 -6.54
CA ASN A 297 -11.09 11.83 -6.99
C ASN A 297 -10.03 12.03 -5.89
N GLY A 298 -8.85 12.55 -6.28
CA GLY A 298 -7.73 12.74 -5.34
C GLY A 298 -7.81 14.00 -4.50
N ARG A 299 -8.57 14.98 -4.98
CA ARG A 299 -8.78 16.29 -4.33
C ARG A 299 -9.95 17.02 -4.99
N PRO A 300 -10.48 18.09 -4.39
CA PRO A 300 -11.61 18.85 -4.95
C PRO A 300 -11.41 19.26 -6.42
N GLU A 301 -12.50 19.29 -7.17
CA GLU A 301 -12.58 19.72 -8.58
C GLU A 301 -11.77 18.88 -9.59
N LYS A 302 -11.25 17.70 -9.19
CA LYS A 302 -10.57 16.78 -10.10
C LYS A 302 -11.51 15.69 -10.59
N LEU A 303 -11.16 15.11 -11.75
CA LEU A 303 -11.86 13.95 -12.30
C LEU A 303 -11.65 12.71 -11.41
N PRO A 304 -12.60 11.78 -11.39
CA PRO A 304 -12.42 10.50 -10.71
C PRO A 304 -11.39 9.65 -11.46
N ASP A 305 -10.68 8.83 -10.67
CA ASP A 305 -9.67 7.92 -11.16
C ASP A 305 -9.68 6.68 -10.26
N VAL A 306 -9.52 5.50 -10.84
CA VAL A 306 -9.61 4.21 -10.15
C VAL A 306 -8.61 4.09 -9.01
N CYS A 307 -7.41 4.69 -9.10
CA CYS A 307 -6.42 4.58 -8.03
C CYS A 307 -6.92 5.16 -6.69
N TYR A 308 -7.82 6.14 -6.70
CA TYR A 308 -8.42 6.68 -5.48
C TYR A 308 -9.42 5.71 -4.82
N SER A 309 -9.88 4.68 -5.53
CA SER A 309 -10.61 3.56 -4.92
C SER A 309 -9.78 2.85 -3.85
N TRP A 310 -8.45 2.93 -3.96
CA TRP A 310 -7.54 2.47 -2.92
C TRP A 310 -7.25 3.57 -1.89
N TRP A 311 -6.71 4.71 -2.31
CA TRP A 311 -6.21 5.75 -1.41
C TRP A 311 -7.26 6.28 -0.44
N VAL A 312 -8.48 6.50 -0.94
CA VAL A 312 -9.60 6.98 -0.12
C VAL A 312 -10.18 5.85 0.73
N LEU A 313 -10.47 4.69 0.11
CA LEU A 313 -11.20 3.63 0.81
C LEU A 313 -10.35 2.96 1.89
N SER A 314 -9.03 2.78 1.68
CA SER A 314 -8.11 2.25 2.70
C SER A 314 -8.00 3.20 3.90
N SER A 315 -7.93 4.52 3.65
CA SER A 315 -7.97 5.54 4.71
C SER A 315 -9.29 5.49 5.50
N LEU A 316 -10.43 5.42 4.81
CA LEU A 316 -11.74 5.25 5.45
C LEU A 316 -11.87 3.92 6.21
N ALA A 317 -11.19 2.86 5.74
CA ALA A 317 -11.15 1.59 6.46
C ALA A 317 -10.38 1.74 7.78
N ALA A 318 -9.20 2.37 7.78
CA ALA A 318 -8.42 2.66 8.97
C ALA A 318 -9.19 3.51 9.98
N LEU A 319 -9.96 4.48 9.50
CA LEU A 319 -10.82 5.36 10.31
C LEU A 319 -12.17 4.70 10.69
N LYS A 320 -12.45 3.45 10.26
CA LYS A 320 -13.71 2.72 10.47
C LYS A 320 -14.94 3.44 9.89
N LYS A 321 -14.77 4.21 8.80
CA LYS A 321 -15.80 5.05 8.16
C LYS A 321 -16.12 4.65 6.71
N LYS A 322 -15.81 3.41 6.27
CA LYS A 322 -16.11 2.93 4.89
C LYS A 322 -17.56 3.15 4.47
N HIS A 323 -18.49 3.09 5.42
CA HIS A 323 -19.92 3.24 5.18
C HIS A 323 -20.38 4.68 4.84
N TRP A 324 -19.45 5.65 4.83
CA TRP A 324 -19.73 7.04 4.49
C TRP A 324 -19.78 7.30 2.99
N ILE A 325 -19.39 6.33 2.17
CA ILE A 325 -19.46 6.39 0.70
C ILE A 325 -20.36 5.29 0.16
N ASP A 326 -20.87 5.50 -1.07
CA ASP A 326 -21.69 4.53 -1.80
C ASP A 326 -20.77 3.48 -2.45
N LEU A 327 -20.58 2.36 -1.74
CA LEU A 327 -19.70 1.29 -2.18
C LEU A 327 -20.19 0.60 -3.46
N ASP A 328 -21.51 0.53 -3.70
CA ASP A 328 -22.03 -0.10 -4.90
C ASP A 328 -21.78 0.74 -6.14
N LYS A 329 -21.90 2.07 -6.03
CA LYS A 329 -21.51 2.98 -7.11
C LYS A 329 -20.02 2.94 -7.38
N LEU A 330 -19.18 2.83 -6.33
CA LEU A 330 -17.75 2.73 -6.49
C LEU A 330 -17.34 1.43 -7.19
N LYS A 331 -17.91 0.28 -6.79
CA LYS A 331 -17.74 -1.00 -7.50
C LYS A 331 -18.12 -0.89 -8.98
N ALA A 332 -19.28 -0.31 -9.26
CA ALA A 332 -19.74 -0.13 -10.63
C ALA A 332 -18.80 0.79 -11.44
N PHE A 333 -18.20 1.81 -10.82
CA PHE A 333 -17.22 2.66 -11.49
C PHE A 333 -15.97 1.87 -11.86
N ILE A 334 -15.36 1.15 -10.93
CA ILE A 334 -14.15 0.34 -11.18
C ILE A 334 -14.40 -0.70 -12.27
N LEU A 335 -15.53 -1.42 -12.19
CA LEU A 335 -15.85 -2.47 -13.16
C LEU A 335 -16.14 -1.93 -14.57
N ARG A 336 -16.48 -0.65 -14.74
CA ARG A 336 -16.56 -0.01 -16.06
C ARG A 336 -15.21 0.42 -16.63
N CYS A 337 -14.16 0.49 -15.80
CA CYS A 337 -12.82 0.84 -16.24
C CYS A 337 -12.00 -0.39 -16.67
N GLN A 338 -12.55 -1.60 -16.59
CA GLN A 338 -11.86 -2.81 -17.06
C GLN A 338 -11.95 -2.94 -18.59
N ASP A 339 -10.88 -3.42 -19.22
CA ASP A 339 -10.91 -3.85 -20.62
C ASP A 339 -11.52 -5.25 -20.70
N ASP A 340 -12.69 -5.32 -21.35
CA ASP A 340 -13.46 -6.56 -21.52
C ASP A 340 -12.81 -7.53 -22.55
N ILE A 341 -11.83 -7.08 -23.33
CA ILE A 341 -11.16 -7.87 -24.37
C ILE A 341 -9.83 -8.44 -23.88
N ASN A 342 -8.93 -7.55 -23.44
CA ASN A 342 -7.55 -7.89 -23.08
C ASN A 342 -7.32 -8.01 -21.59
N GLY A 343 -8.27 -7.57 -20.77
CA GLY A 343 -8.07 -7.43 -19.32
C GLY A 343 -7.30 -6.17 -18.94
N GLY A 344 -7.02 -6.02 -17.66
CA GLY A 344 -6.49 -4.78 -17.11
C GLY A 344 -7.60 -3.82 -16.70
N ILE A 345 -7.25 -2.80 -15.94
CA ILE A 345 -8.12 -1.73 -15.48
C ILE A 345 -7.41 -0.41 -15.76
N SER A 346 -8.13 0.55 -16.35
CA SER A 346 -7.65 1.90 -16.62
C SER A 346 -8.02 2.87 -15.49
N ASP A 347 -7.49 4.08 -15.52
CA ASP A 347 -7.84 5.16 -14.57
C ASP A 347 -9.32 5.56 -14.69
N ARG A 348 -9.88 5.56 -15.90
CA ARG A 348 -11.26 5.91 -16.23
C ARG A 348 -11.81 5.03 -17.35
N PRO A 349 -13.15 4.94 -17.50
CA PRO A 349 -13.74 4.21 -18.62
C PRO A 349 -13.21 4.74 -19.97
N ASP A 350 -12.96 3.81 -20.88
CA ASP A 350 -12.51 4.05 -22.26
C ASP A 350 -11.04 4.53 -22.41
N ASP A 351 -10.25 4.56 -21.31
CA ASP A 351 -8.81 4.82 -21.32
C ASP A 351 -8.01 3.49 -21.37
N GLU A 352 -6.71 3.55 -21.67
CA GLU A 352 -5.81 2.40 -21.74
C GLU A 352 -5.53 1.82 -20.35
N PRO A 353 -5.65 0.48 -20.15
CA PRO A 353 -5.30 -0.17 -18.90
C PRO A 353 -3.80 -0.19 -18.65
N ASP A 354 -3.41 -0.13 -17.38
CA ASP A 354 -2.04 -0.35 -16.93
C ASP A 354 -1.98 -1.17 -15.63
N VAL A 355 -0.78 -1.62 -15.27
CA VAL A 355 -0.57 -2.47 -14.08
C VAL A 355 -0.86 -1.72 -12.77
N TYR A 356 -0.58 -0.43 -12.71
CA TYR A 356 -0.83 0.42 -11.54
C TYR A 356 -2.34 0.54 -11.26
N HIS A 357 -3.13 0.98 -12.25
CA HIS A 357 -4.59 1.11 -12.08
C HIS A 357 -5.26 -0.26 -11.93
N THR A 358 -4.74 -1.30 -12.58
CA THR A 358 -5.20 -2.68 -12.39
C THR A 358 -5.03 -3.12 -10.94
N PHE A 359 -3.86 -2.88 -10.33
CA PHE A 359 -3.64 -3.19 -8.92
C PHE A 359 -4.60 -2.43 -8.00
N PHE A 360 -4.68 -1.11 -8.14
CA PHE A 360 -5.49 -0.31 -7.23
C PHE A 360 -7.01 -0.52 -7.41
N GLY A 361 -7.45 -0.83 -8.62
CA GLY A 361 -8.83 -1.24 -8.88
C GLY A 361 -9.17 -2.55 -8.18
N ILE A 362 -8.34 -3.58 -8.33
CA ILE A 362 -8.48 -4.88 -7.65
C ILE A 362 -8.40 -4.73 -6.13
N ALA A 363 -7.45 -3.94 -5.63
CA ALA A 363 -7.29 -3.67 -4.20
C ALA A 363 -8.52 -2.94 -3.61
N GLY A 364 -9.06 -1.94 -4.31
CA GLY A 364 -10.30 -1.27 -3.94
C GLY A 364 -11.50 -2.22 -3.91
N LEU A 365 -11.64 -3.09 -4.91
CA LEU A 365 -12.68 -4.13 -4.95
C LEU A 365 -12.52 -5.13 -3.81
N SER A 366 -11.28 -5.52 -3.47
CA SER A 366 -10.99 -6.40 -2.35
C SER A 366 -11.42 -5.79 -1.00
N LEU A 367 -11.12 -4.51 -0.74
CA LEU A 367 -11.60 -3.79 0.45
C LEU A 367 -13.13 -3.73 0.57
N MET A 368 -13.83 -3.83 -0.56
CA MET A 368 -15.29 -3.90 -0.63
C MET A 368 -15.82 -5.34 -0.61
N LYS A 369 -14.98 -6.34 -0.35
CA LYS A 369 -15.32 -7.78 -0.31
C LYS A 369 -16.00 -8.24 -1.62
N HIS A 370 -15.45 -7.83 -2.76
CA HIS A 370 -15.95 -8.30 -4.05
C HIS A 370 -15.69 -9.80 -4.20
N GLU A 371 -16.67 -10.54 -4.69
CA GLU A 371 -16.56 -11.99 -4.93
C GLU A 371 -15.40 -12.30 -5.91
N GLY A 372 -14.64 -13.35 -5.62
CA GLY A 372 -13.51 -13.78 -6.45
C GLY A 372 -12.20 -13.05 -6.13
N LEU A 373 -12.12 -12.31 -5.01
CA LEU A 373 -10.90 -11.68 -4.54
C LEU A 373 -10.54 -12.14 -3.12
N GLU A 374 -9.24 -12.24 -2.85
CA GLU A 374 -8.73 -12.35 -1.48
C GLU A 374 -8.79 -11.00 -0.77
N GLU A 375 -8.83 -11.05 0.56
CA GLU A 375 -8.83 -9.83 1.40
C GLU A 375 -7.45 -9.18 1.40
N ILE A 376 -7.41 -7.85 1.25
CA ILE A 376 -6.19 -7.03 1.31
C ILE A 376 -6.16 -6.23 2.62
N ASP A 377 -4.99 -6.15 3.23
CA ASP A 377 -4.76 -5.26 4.38
C ASP A 377 -4.68 -3.80 3.93
N PRO A 378 -5.52 -2.89 4.48
CA PRO A 378 -5.58 -1.49 4.04
C PRO A 378 -4.37 -0.66 4.45
N ILE A 379 -3.52 -1.14 5.36
CA ILE A 379 -2.37 -0.40 5.87
C ILE A 379 -1.09 -0.80 5.13
N TYR A 380 -0.85 -2.10 4.98
CA TYR A 380 0.38 -2.62 4.35
C TYR A 380 0.23 -2.87 2.85
N ALA A 381 -0.99 -2.76 2.29
CA ALA A 381 -1.30 -3.00 0.87
C ALA A 381 -0.82 -4.39 0.38
N LEU A 382 -1.03 -5.40 1.21
CA LEU A 382 -0.68 -6.81 0.99
C LEU A 382 -1.89 -7.70 1.30
N PRO A 383 -1.99 -8.92 0.72
CA PRO A 383 -3.01 -9.87 1.12
C PRO A 383 -2.97 -10.12 2.62
N VAL A 384 -4.14 -10.13 3.27
CA VAL A 384 -4.28 -10.35 4.73
C VAL A 384 -3.56 -11.63 5.17
N ARG A 385 -3.64 -12.69 4.36
CA ARG A 385 -2.93 -13.95 4.66
C ARG A 385 -1.41 -13.76 4.79
N SER A 386 -0.80 -12.91 3.92
CA SER A 386 0.66 -12.69 3.91
C SER A 386 1.12 -11.91 5.13
N VAL A 387 0.39 -10.86 5.53
CA VAL A 387 0.73 -10.08 6.72
C VAL A 387 0.51 -10.89 8.01
N ARG A 388 -0.53 -11.73 8.07
CA ARG A 388 -0.77 -12.63 9.21
C ARG A 388 0.33 -13.69 9.37
N LYS A 389 0.94 -14.16 8.28
CA LYS A 389 2.06 -15.11 8.32
C LYS A 389 3.29 -14.59 9.06
N ILE A 390 3.53 -13.29 9.00
CA ILE A 390 4.62 -12.63 9.74
C ILE A 390 4.16 -12.09 11.10
N GLY A 391 2.95 -12.43 11.57
CA GLY A 391 2.43 -12.07 12.89
C GLY A 391 1.79 -10.68 12.99
N ILE A 392 1.43 -10.05 11.87
CA ILE A 392 0.63 -8.82 11.87
C ILE A 392 -0.85 -9.19 11.92
N GLU A 393 -1.55 -8.77 12.97
CA GLU A 393 -2.99 -8.88 13.06
C GLU A 393 -3.66 -7.83 12.17
N SER A 394 -4.65 -8.26 11.40
CA SER A 394 -5.37 -7.42 10.44
C SER A 394 -6.87 -7.61 10.66
N ASP A 395 -7.48 -6.71 11.44
CA ASP A 395 -8.88 -6.75 11.88
C ASP A 395 -9.71 -5.61 11.29
N TRP A 396 -9.62 -5.43 9.97
CA TRP A 396 -10.26 -4.31 9.25
C TRP A 396 -11.64 -4.63 8.67
N TYR A 397 -12.14 -5.85 8.85
CA TYR A 397 -13.35 -6.37 8.20
C TYR A 397 -14.48 -6.67 9.17
#